data_1ab13202f8bea13aec603bfe54061479
#
_entry.id   1ab13202f8bea13aec603bfe54061479
#
_cell.length_a   1.000
_cell.length_b   1.000
_cell.length_c   1.000
_cell.angle_alpha   90.00
_cell.angle_beta   90.00
_cell.angle_gamma   90.00
#
_symmetry.space_group_name_H-M   'P 1'
#
loop_
_entity.id
_entity.type
_entity.pdbx_description
1 polymer ?
#
loop_
_entity_poly.entity_id
_entity_poly.type
_entity_poly.pdbx_seq_one_letter_code
_entity_poly.pdbx_strand_id
1 'polypeptide(L)'
;MPSHKLKPWTIIHEKKYTWLYNYLIDNTNIKSLKTEYIDLNKRMLSKYIDGNTKWSDGSKEGLYFMIARYLYNKKDIKNSTRYSQFGHDLTIKNNEKEEKNELDEKEKEFYRPHSYFENIINNINKDEITTLEAHYRYLLLNILVKQPPLRTSFYTTAKIIRSKDDNDKKNNFILINRRGKIKVQFIVNIDKASNYKMFNMNPNLSKIDIDDNELAIMINDSYVKYPRNYLFELKEKPITQNTLLNWLRKITDLSGVNIDIMRSSFITWFYEHNLTFGVRDKLSRMMRHSQSTAQKNYNKVFDNDINDSNIIDELNEQVTLLTMHIKELKDKLSVYESNKEDDTQFKKRKSDVIYNLNVKKRIPRDDTLKKYDIIYNKENNLYT
;
A
#
# COMPACT_ATOMS: atom_id res chain seq x y z
N MET A 1 19.04 27.85 8.57
CA MET A 1 19.01 26.55 7.90
C MET A 1 18.92 25.46 8.95
N PRO A 2 17.98 24.51 8.91
CA PRO A 2 17.97 23.44 9.88
C PRO A 2 19.24 22.60 9.70
N SER A 3 20.02 22.48 10.75
CA SER A 3 21.20 21.62 10.77
C SER A 3 20.73 20.17 10.69
N HIS A 4 20.70 19.58 9.49
CA HIS A 4 20.53 18.15 9.35
C HIS A 4 21.71 17.48 10.05
N LYS A 5 21.48 16.97 11.26
CA LYS A 5 22.47 16.14 11.97
C LYS A 5 22.77 14.92 11.10
N LEU A 6 23.94 14.92 10.48
CA LEU A 6 24.42 13.75 9.75
C LEU A 6 24.46 12.56 10.71
N LYS A 7 23.91 11.42 10.28
CA LYS A 7 23.94 10.19 11.08
C LYS A 7 25.40 9.77 11.34
N PRO A 8 25.72 9.17 12.51
CA PRO A 8 27.08 8.73 12.83
C PRO A 8 27.64 7.81 11.73
N TRP A 9 28.96 7.86 11.53
CA TRP A 9 29.65 6.95 10.66
C TRP A 9 29.58 5.52 11.20
N THR A 10 29.26 4.55 10.35
CA THR A 10 29.10 3.15 10.73
C THR A 10 29.95 2.25 9.84
N ILE A 11 30.12 0.97 10.23
CA ILE A 11 30.81 -0.05 9.44
C ILE A 11 30.20 -0.19 8.03
N ILE A 12 28.88 0.01 7.90
CA ILE A 12 28.20 -0.03 6.59
C ILE A 12 28.66 1.16 5.72
N HIS A 13 28.82 2.33 6.30
CA HIS A 13 29.34 3.50 5.59
C HIS A 13 30.80 3.30 5.16
N GLU A 14 31.61 2.70 6.04
CA GLU A 14 33.00 2.35 5.72
C GLU A 14 33.11 1.41 4.52
N LYS A 15 32.31 0.36 4.48
CA LYS A 15 32.26 -0.59 3.35
C LYS A 15 31.84 0.10 2.04
N LYS A 16 30.81 0.96 2.08
CA LYS A 16 30.35 1.72 0.92
C LYS A 16 31.41 2.72 0.43
N TYR A 17 32.07 3.38 1.37
CA TYR A 17 33.15 4.32 1.05
C TYR A 17 34.35 3.60 0.44
N THR A 18 34.77 2.47 0.99
CA THR A 18 35.84 1.63 0.44
C THR A 18 35.49 1.14 -0.97
N TRP A 19 34.25 0.74 -1.20
CA TRP A 19 33.76 0.37 -2.53
C TRP A 19 33.87 1.55 -3.51
N LEU A 20 33.39 2.73 -3.13
CA LEU A 20 33.51 3.93 -3.97
C LEU A 20 34.96 4.31 -4.24
N TYR A 21 35.80 4.24 -3.23
CA TYR A 21 37.22 4.50 -3.34
C TYR A 21 37.89 3.57 -4.37
N ASN A 22 37.68 2.26 -4.26
CA ASN A 22 38.22 1.27 -5.19
C ASN A 22 37.66 1.49 -6.60
N TYR A 23 36.34 1.71 -6.73
CA TYR A 23 35.71 1.99 -8.02
C TYR A 23 36.30 3.22 -8.71
N LEU A 24 36.54 4.30 -7.96
CA LEU A 24 37.13 5.52 -8.52
C LEU A 24 38.60 5.35 -8.89
N ILE A 25 39.38 4.59 -8.12
CA ILE A 25 40.77 4.23 -8.49
C ILE A 25 40.78 3.42 -9.77
N ASP A 26 39.93 2.41 -9.89
CA ASP A 26 39.91 1.49 -11.03
C ASP A 26 39.41 2.16 -12.33
N ASN A 27 38.54 3.14 -12.21
CA ASN A 27 37.87 3.76 -13.37
C ASN A 27 38.30 5.21 -13.66
N THR A 28 39.19 5.78 -12.87
CA THR A 28 39.65 7.18 -13.04
C THR A 28 41.14 7.29 -12.68
N ASN A 29 41.80 8.38 -13.14
CA ASN A 29 43.15 8.69 -12.70
C ASN A 29 43.23 9.25 -11.27
N ILE A 30 42.15 9.11 -10.49
CA ILE A 30 42.07 9.58 -9.10
C ILE A 30 42.78 8.57 -8.20
N LYS A 31 44.01 8.84 -7.82
CA LYS A 31 44.85 7.93 -7.05
C LYS A 31 44.53 7.84 -5.55
N SER A 32 43.66 8.70 -5.00
CA SER A 32 43.32 8.69 -3.57
C SER A 32 42.09 9.54 -3.28
N LEU A 33 41.16 9.04 -2.46
CA LEU A 33 40.05 9.79 -1.85
C LEU A 33 40.43 10.32 -0.46
N LYS A 34 41.71 10.60 -0.20
CA LYS A 34 42.09 11.30 1.02
C LYS A 34 41.43 12.69 1.04
N THR A 35 41.19 13.21 2.25
CA THR A 35 40.52 14.50 2.45
C THR A 35 41.20 15.61 1.64
N GLU A 36 42.51 15.63 1.58
CA GLU A 36 43.32 16.57 0.79
C GLU A 36 43.02 16.44 -0.71
N TYR A 37 42.85 15.23 -1.21
CA TYR A 37 42.57 14.98 -2.61
C TYR A 37 41.15 15.43 -2.99
N ILE A 38 40.16 15.18 -2.12
CA ILE A 38 38.79 15.68 -2.31
C ILE A 38 38.79 17.20 -2.31
N ASP A 39 39.59 17.84 -1.47
CA ASP A 39 39.67 19.29 -1.39
C ASP A 39 40.32 19.91 -2.65
N LEU A 40 41.40 19.31 -3.15
CA LEU A 40 42.10 19.74 -4.37
C LEU A 40 41.28 19.45 -5.65
N ASN A 41 40.52 18.36 -5.69
CA ASN A 41 39.85 17.87 -6.90
C ASN A 41 38.34 17.86 -6.82
N LYS A 42 37.73 18.60 -5.90
CA LYS A 42 36.28 18.60 -5.67
C LYS A 42 35.45 18.93 -6.93
N ARG A 43 35.97 19.73 -7.86
CA ARG A 43 35.31 19.99 -9.15
C ARG A 43 35.39 18.76 -10.07
N MET A 44 36.49 18.01 -10.03
CA MET A 44 36.66 16.81 -10.84
C MET A 44 35.78 15.67 -10.31
N LEU A 45 35.71 15.49 -8.99
CA LEU A 45 34.89 14.44 -8.39
C LEU A 45 33.39 14.67 -8.61
N SER A 46 32.89 15.88 -8.40
CA SER A 46 31.49 16.22 -8.71
C SER A 46 31.18 16.08 -10.19
N LYS A 47 32.06 16.62 -11.07
CA LYS A 47 31.90 16.46 -12.51
C LYS A 47 31.89 14.99 -12.95
N TYR A 48 32.70 14.14 -12.30
CA TYR A 48 32.71 12.72 -12.57
C TYR A 48 31.41 12.03 -12.12
N ILE A 49 30.92 12.35 -10.91
CA ILE A 49 29.66 11.79 -10.39
C ILE A 49 28.49 12.25 -11.27
N ASP A 50 28.41 13.54 -11.57
CA ASP A 50 27.31 14.10 -12.38
C ASP A 50 27.34 13.61 -13.82
N GLY A 51 28.53 13.51 -14.42
CA GLY A 51 28.72 13.04 -15.79
C GLY A 51 28.57 11.53 -15.98
N ASN A 52 28.45 10.75 -14.90
CA ASN A 52 28.31 9.30 -15.00
C ASN A 52 26.88 8.91 -15.38
N THR A 53 26.69 8.51 -16.65
CA THR A 53 25.39 8.10 -17.20
C THR A 53 24.92 6.71 -16.73
N LYS A 54 25.81 5.90 -16.16
CA LYS A 54 25.47 4.56 -15.61
C LYS A 54 24.78 4.64 -14.24
N TRP A 55 24.90 5.75 -13.54
CA TRP A 55 24.32 5.94 -12.22
C TRP A 55 23.03 6.75 -12.30
N SER A 56 21.97 6.25 -11.64
CA SER A 56 20.74 7.00 -11.44
C SER A 56 20.97 8.23 -10.55
N ASP A 57 20.12 9.24 -10.65
CA ASP A 57 20.17 10.44 -9.81
C ASP A 57 20.12 10.08 -8.32
N GLY A 58 19.30 9.10 -7.91
CA GLY A 58 19.27 8.59 -6.54
C GLY A 58 20.59 7.90 -6.10
N SER A 59 21.30 7.24 -7.02
CA SER A 59 22.63 6.70 -6.73
C SER A 59 23.65 7.82 -6.52
N LYS A 60 23.62 8.85 -7.37
CA LYS A 60 24.50 10.04 -7.25
C LYS A 60 24.23 10.79 -5.95
N GLU A 61 22.96 11.01 -5.60
CA GLU A 61 22.53 11.58 -4.32
C GLU A 61 23.14 10.83 -3.13
N GLY A 62 22.98 9.48 -3.14
CA GLY A 62 23.55 8.62 -2.10
C GLY A 62 25.08 8.73 -1.97
N LEU A 63 25.78 8.88 -3.10
CA LEU A 63 27.23 9.10 -3.12
C LEU A 63 27.62 10.46 -2.51
N TYR A 64 26.94 11.52 -2.86
CA TYR A 64 27.19 12.85 -2.29
C TYR A 64 26.98 12.86 -0.76
N PHE A 65 25.89 12.29 -0.26
CA PHE A 65 25.70 12.20 1.18
C PHE A 65 26.72 11.30 1.88
N MET A 66 27.19 10.26 1.21
CA MET A 66 28.23 9.40 1.76
C MET A 66 29.56 10.16 1.88
N ILE A 67 29.97 10.91 0.84
CA ILE A 67 31.18 11.75 0.87
C ILE A 67 31.04 12.82 1.95
N ALA A 68 29.90 13.47 2.03
CA ALA A 68 29.63 14.46 3.09
C ALA A 68 29.84 13.88 4.50
N ARG A 69 29.33 12.70 4.77
CA ARG A 69 29.50 12.01 6.06
C ARG A 69 30.96 11.65 6.33
N TYR A 70 31.69 11.18 5.34
CA TYR A 70 33.10 10.89 5.47
C TYR A 70 33.90 12.13 5.88
N LEU A 71 33.70 13.26 5.18
CA LEU A 71 34.34 14.52 5.46
C LEU A 71 33.97 15.06 6.85
N TYR A 72 32.69 14.96 7.23
CA TYR A 72 32.24 15.31 8.58
C TYR A 72 32.98 14.52 9.65
N ASN A 73 33.12 13.20 9.47
CA ASN A 73 33.86 12.32 10.39
C ASN A 73 35.35 12.69 10.47
N LYS A 74 35.91 13.20 9.39
CA LYS A 74 37.29 13.75 9.34
C LYS A 74 37.41 15.18 9.82
N LYS A 75 36.34 15.77 10.35
CA LYS A 75 36.24 17.17 10.83
C LYS A 75 36.42 18.23 9.74
N ASP A 76 36.32 17.86 8.48
CA ASP A 76 36.28 18.81 7.35
C ASP A 76 34.83 19.28 7.13
N ILE A 77 34.36 20.16 8.01
CA ILE A 77 32.98 20.62 8.02
C ILE A 77 32.64 21.42 6.75
N LYS A 78 33.57 22.22 6.23
CA LYS A 78 33.32 23.06 5.05
C LYS A 78 33.00 22.22 3.83
N ASN A 79 33.80 21.23 3.53
CA ASN A 79 33.58 20.35 2.38
C ASN A 79 32.40 19.39 2.62
N SER A 80 32.22 18.92 3.84
CA SER A 80 31.04 18.13 4.23
C SER A 80 29.73 18.87 3.91
N THR A 81 29.62 20.13 4.30
CA THR A 81 28.44 20.97 4.01
C THR A 81 28.22 21.12 2.50
N ARG A 82 29.31 21.33 1.73
CA ARG A 82 29.21 21.49 0.28
C ARG A 82 28.71 20.23 -0.41
N TYR A 83 29.26 19.06 -0.07
CA TYR A 83 28.79 17.79 -0.64
C TYR A 83 27.38 17.41 -0.17
N SER A 84 27.02 17.78 1.06
CA SER A 84 25.64 17.65 1.52
C SER A 84 24.69 18.51 0.68
N GLN A 85 25.10 19.73 0.28
CA GLN A 85 24.28 20.57 -0.57
C GLN A 85 24.05 19.94 -1.96
N PHE A 86 25.08 19.38 -2.60
CA PHE A 86 24.91 18.66 -3.87
C PHE A 86 23.92 17.49 -3.74
N GLY A 87 23.99 16.74 -2.63
CA GLY A 87 22.99 15.70 -2.33
C GLY A 87 21.58 16.26 -2.21
N HIS A 88 21.41 17.37 -1.51
CA HIS A 88 20.09 18.02 -1.35
C HIS A 88 19.54 18.57 -2.67
N ASP A 89 20.39 19.15 -3.52
CA ASP A 89 19.96 19.65 -4.83
C ASP A 89 19.42 18.51 -5.69
N LEU A 90 20.07 17.35 -5.65
CA LEU A 90 19.55 16.13 -6.30
C LEU A 90 18.28 15.59 -5.65
N THR A 91 18.17 15.65 -4.31
CA THR A 91 16.93 15.25 -3.61
C THR A 91 15.75 16.12 -4.08
N ILE A 92 15.94 17.43 -4.19
CA ILE A 92 14.89 18.34 -4.69
C ILE A 92 14.51 17.97 -6.12
N LYS A 93 15.48 17.82 -7.01
CA LYS A 93 15.24 17.42 -8.41
C LYS A 93 14.54 16.05 -8.52
N ASN A 94 14.91 15.08 -7.70
CA ASN A 94 14.27 13.77 -7.68
C ASN A 94 12.83 13.86 -7.16
N ASN A 95 12.58 14.65 -6.10
CA ASN A 95 11.24 14.88 -5.59
C ASN A 95 10.33 15.57 -6.63
N GLU A 96 10.84 16.55 -7.37
CA GLU A 96 10.11 17.21 -8.45
C GLU A 96 9.72 16.22 -9.57
N LYS A 97 10.62 15.29 -9.92
CA LYS A 97 10.31 14.20 -10.86
C LYS A 97 9.27 13.22 -10.29
N GLU A 98 9.43 12.84 -9.01
CA GLU A 98 8.47 11.95 -8.34
C GLU A 98 7.09 12.61 -8.20
N GLU A 99 7.02 13.94 -8.01
CA GLU A 99 5.76 14.69 -7.93
C GLU A 99 4.98 14.73 -9.25
N LYS A 100 5.68 14.65 -10.38
CA LYS A 100 5.05 14.54 -11.70
C LYS A 100 4.51 13.14 -11.98
N ASN A 101 4.86 12.14 -11.17
CA ASN A 101 4.46 10.74 -11.34
C ASN A 101 4.83 10.14 -12.72
N GLU A 102 5.77 10.74 -13.43
CA GLU A 102 6.26 10.25 -14.71
C GLU A 102 7.06 8.96 -14.55
N LEU A 103 6.95 8.07 -15.51
CA LEU A 103 7.82 6.90 -15.61
C LEU A 103 9.24 7.35 -15.99
N ASP A 104 10.26 6.79 -15.34
CA ASP A 104 11.63 6.97 -15.83
C ASP A 104 11.86 6.20 -17.14
N GLU A 105 12.93 6.52 -17.87
CA GLU A 105 13.22 5.91 -19.18
C GLU A 105 13.34 4.37 -19.13
N LYS A 106 13.82 3.83 -18.00
CA LYS A 106 13.90 2.38 -17.79
C LYS A 106 12.54 1.79 -17.42
N GLU A 107 11.77 2.51 -16.62
CA GLU A 107 10.41 2.09 -16.28
C GLU A 107 9.52 2.08 -17.52
N LYS A 108 9.62 3.09 -18.41
CA LYS A 108 8.86 3.15 -19.68
C LYS A 108 9.03 1.90 -20.53
N GLU A 109 10.23 1.35 -20.57
CA GLU A 109 10.51 0.13 -21.36
C GLU A 109 9.74 -1.08 -20.82
N PHE A 110 9.68 -1.25 -19.52
CA PHE A 110 9.18 -2.49 -18.87
C PHE A 110 7.83 -2.34 -18.17
N TYR A 111 7.37 -1.13 -17.96
CA TYR A 111 6.05 -0.90 -17.37
C TYR A 111 4.96 -1.39 -18.31
N ARG A 112 3.97 -2.04 -17.74
CA ARG A 112 2.74 -2.44 -18.43
C ARG A 112 1.55 -2.16 -17.52
N PRO A 113 0.38 -1.81 -18.08
CA PRO A 113 -0.83 -1.63 -17.28
C PRO A 113 -1.25 -2.95 -16.62
N HIS A 114 -2.01 -2.87 -15.56
CA HIS A 114 -2.45 -4.04 -14.78
C HIS A 114 -3.15 -5.09 -15.64
N SER A 115 -4.01 -4.65 -16.55
CA SER A 115 -4.71 -5.51 -17.52
C SER A 115 -3.80 -6.39 -18.38
N TYR A 116 -2.57 -5.93 -18.65
CA TYR A 116 -1.59 -6.76 -19.36
C TYR A 116 -1.26 -8.04 -18.58
N PHE A 117 -1.05 -7.90 -17.27
CA PHE A 117 -0.73 -9.04 -16.40
C PHE A 117 -1.94 -9.95 -16.15
N GLU A 118 -3.14 -9.37 -16.06
CA GLU A 118 -4.40 -10.14 -16.03
C GLU A 118 -4.58 -10.96 -17.30
N ASN A 119 -4.33 -10.38 -18.46
CA ASN A 119 -4.40 -11.08 -19.73
C ASN A 119 -3.41 -12.25 -19.81
N ILE A 120 -2.20 -12.12 -19.27
CA ILE A 120 -1.25 -13.24 -19.18
C ILE A 120 -1.87 -14.39 -18.38
N ILE A 121 -2.41 -14.10 -17.18
CA ILE A 121 -3.04 -15.11 -16.33
C ILE A 121 -4.18 -15.83 -17.05
N ASN A 122 -5.01 -15.08 -17.75
CA ASN A 122 -6.19 -15.60 -18.44
C ASN A 122 -5.83 -16.47 -19.67
N ASN A 123 -4.69 -16.18 -20.30
CA ASN A 123 -4.24 -16.88 -21.51
C ASN A 123 -3.31 -18.07 -21.21
N ILE A 124 -2.85 -18.24 -19.97
CA ILE A 124 -2.01 -19.40 -19.63
C ILE A 124 -2.85 -20.69 -19.68
N ASN A 125 -2.43 -21.62 -20.50
CA ASN A 125 -2.98 -22.98 -20.49
C ASN A 125 -2.55 -23.71 -19.21
N LYS A 126 -3.48 -23.96 -18.31
CA LYS A 126 -3.20 -24.62 -17.02
C LYS A 126 -2.69 -26.04 -17.17
N ASP A 127 -3.04 -26.73 -18.25
CA ASP A 127 -2.61 -28.11 -18.52
C ASP A 127 -1.11 -28.19 -18.87
N GLU A 128 -0.51 -27.06 -19.29
CA GLU A 128 0.92 -26.95 -19.56
C GLU A 128 1.76 -26.70 -18.27
N ILE A 129 1.09 -26.44 -17.14
CA ILE A 129 1.77 -26.24 -15.86
C ILE A 129 2.13 -27.59 -15.21
N THR A 130 3.08 -28.28 -15.81
CA THR A 130 3.46 -29.65 -15.41
C THR A 130 4.59 -29.70 -14.37
N THR A 131 5.44 -28.66 -14.33
CA THR A 131 6.59 -28.63 -13.40
C THR A 131 6.32 -27.78 -12.15
N LEU A 132 7.01 -28.08 -11.06
CA LEU A 132 6.95 -27.29 -9.83
C LEU A 132 7.32 -25.81 -10.07
N GLU A 133 8.34 -25.57 -10.89
CA GLU A 133 8.77 -24.20 -11.18
C GLU A 133 7.73 -23.44 -12.03
N ALA A 134 7.10 -24.09 -13.01
CA ALA A 134 6.01 -23.48 -13.77
C ALA A 134 4.81 -23.16 -12.87
N HIS A 135 4.49 -24.07 -11.95
CA HIS A 135 3.44 -23.87 -10.95
C HIS A 135 3.74 -22.67 -10.04
N TYR A 136 4.96 -22.54 -9.55
CA TYR A 136 5.36 -21.42 -8.70
C TYR A 136 5.35 -20.10 -9.46
N ARG A 137 5.76 -20.06 -10.72
CA ARG A 137 5.67 -18.86 -11.57
C ARG A 137 4.22 -18.41 -11.74
N TYR A 138 3.33 -19.35 -12.03
CA TYR A 138 1.91 -19.07 -12.17
C TYR A 138 1.29 -18.56 -10.86
N LEU A 139 1.59 -19.22 -9.75
CA LEU A 139 1.13 -18.79 -8.41
C LEU A 139 1.65 -17.41 -8.05
N LEU A 140 2.93 -17.12 -8.30
CA LEU A 140 3.54 -15.82 -8.04
C LEU A 140 2.82 -14.71 -8.83
N LEU A 141 2.59 -14.90 -10.12
CA LEU A 141 1.91 -13.90 -10.94
C LEU A 141 0.48 -13.66 -10.43
N ASN A 142 -0.27 -14.72 -10.11
CA ASN A 142 -1.62 -14.57 -9.54
C ASN A 142 -1.61 -13.80 -8.22
N ILE A 143 -0.66 -14.06 -7.32
CA ILE A 143 -0.53 -13.30 -6.07
C ILE A 143 -0.26 -11.82 -6.35
N LEU A 144 0.63 -11.50 -7.29
CA LEU A 144 1.02 -10.12 -7.58
C LEU A 144 -0.06 -9.32 -8.32
N VAL A 145 -0.96 -10.01 -9.02
CA VAL A 145 -2.04 -9.38 -9.80
C VAL A 145 -3.33 -9.28 -8.98
N LYS A 146 -3.71 -10.35 -8.28
CA LYS A 146 -4.99 -10.40 -7.54
C LYS A 146 -4.92 -9.82 -6.12
N GLN A 147 -3.72 -9.55 -5.60
CA GLN A 147 -3.50 -9.03 -4.26
C GLN A 147 -2.53 -7.85 -4.30
N PRO A 148 -2.74 -6.78 -3.49
CA PRO A 148 -1.78 -5.67 -3.41
C PRO A 148 -0.36 -6.15 -3.20
N PRO A 149 0.57 -5.93 -4.15
CA PRO A 149 1.89 -6.55 -4.08
C PRO A 149 2.72 -6.04 -2.91
N LEU A 150 3.29 -6.95 -2.14
CA LEU A 150 4.25 -6.68 -1.08
C LEU A 150 5.67 -6.55 -1.66
N ARG A 151 6.64 -6.21 -0.81
CA ARG A 151 8.06 -6.16 -1.22
C ARG A 151 8.61 -7.56 -1.47
N THR A 152 9.59 -7.66 -2.34
CA THR A 152 10.28 -8.92 -2.71
C THR A 152 10.67 -9.78 -1.51
N SER A 153 11.15 -9.14 -0.43
CA SER A 153 11.58 -9.85 0.78
C SER A 153 10.46 -10.68 1.42
N PHE A 154 9.20 -10.26 1.33
CA PHE A 154 8.08 -11.06 1.84
C PHE A 154 8.01 -12.41 1.12
N TYR A 155 7.96 -12.40 -0.20
CA TYR A 155 7.78 -13.62 -1.01
C TYR A 155 8.95 -14.60 -0.89
N THR A 156 10.15 -14.10 -0.60
CA THR A 156 11.35 -14.94 -0.46
C THR A 156 11.57 -15.45 0.95
N THR A 157 10.87 -14.94 1.96
CA THR A 157 11.11 -15.32 3.37
C THR A 157 9.87 -15.82 4.10
N ALA A 158 8.67 -15.63 3.54
CA ALA A 158 7.43 -15.97 4.22
C ALA A 158 7.30 -17.48 4.41
N LYS A 159 7.11 -17.90 5.67
CA LYS A 159 6.87 -19.28 6.06
C LYS A 159 5.37 -19.58 6.04
N ILE A 160 5.02 -20.83 5.76
CA ILE A 160 3.61 -21.28 5.82
C ILE A 160 3.33 -21.79 7.22
N ILE A 161 2.25 -21.32 7.85
CA ILE A 161 1.77 -21.76 9.15
C ILE A 161 0.27 -22.09 9.10
N ARG A 162 -0.18 -22.94 10.02
CA ARG A 162 -1.60 -23.33 10.15
C ARG A 162 -2.25 -22.83 11.44
N SER A 163 -1.47 -22.45 12.43
CA SER A 163 -1.93 -21.84 13.67
C SER A 163 -1.35 -20.42 13.82
N LYS A 164 -2.11 -19.53 14.44
CA LYS A 164 -1.62 -18.21 14.83
C LYS A 164 -0.56 -18.27 15.92
N ASP A 165 -0.54 -19.35 16.69
CA ASP A 165 0.41 -19.58 17.79
C ASP A 165 1.82 -19.84 17.25
N ASP A 166 1.95 -20.26 15.98
CA ASP A 166 3.23 -20.45 15.30
C ASP A 166 3.92 -19.14 14.87
N ASN A 167 3.28 -17.98 15.12
CA ASN A 167 3.82 -16.66 14.75
C ASN A 167 4.86 -16.18 15.76
N ASP A 168 6.12 -16.33 15.43
CA ASP A 168 7.28 -15.95 16.28
C ASP A 168 7.67 -14.46 16.19
N LYS A 169 6.97 -13.65 15.43
CA LYS A 169 7.25 -12.23 15.14
C LYS A 169 8.63 -11.91 14.54
N LYS A 170 9.49 -12.95 14.35
CA LYS A 170 10.82 -12.82 13.76
C LYS A 170 10.85 -13.18 12.28
N ASN A 171 9.77 -13.75 11.79
CA ASN A 171 9.61 -14.16 10.39
C ASN A 171 8.32 -13.57 9.82
N ASN A 172 8.22 -13.55 8.50
CA ASN A 172 6.98 -13.30 7.78
C ASN A 172 6.25 -14.64 7.58
N PHE A 173 4.91 -14.61 7.56
CA PHE A 173 4.14 -15.85 7.47
C PHE A 173 2.99 -15.72 6.48
N ILE A 174 2.57 -16.89 6.01
CA ILE A 174 1.29 -17.11 5.34
C ILE A 174 0.50 -18.09 6.21
N LEU A 175 -0.54 -17.58 6.84
CA LEU A 175 -1.44 -18.39 7.63
C LEU A 175 -2.53 -18.96 6.74
N ILE A 176 -2.61 -20.29 6.65
CA ILE A 176 -3.65 -21.02 5.91
C ILE A 176 -4.60 -21.66 6.90
N ASN A 177 -5.81 -21.15 7.03
CA ASN A 177 -6.85 -21.72 7.87
C ASN A 177 -7.85 -22.48 7.00
N ARG A 178 -8.07 -23.76 7.34
CA ARG A 178 -8.97 -24.70 6.64
C ARG A 178 -10.26 -25.01 7.41
N ARG A 179 -10.49 -24.37 8.55
CA ARG A 179 -11.72 -24.60 9.32
C ARG A 179 -12.89 -23.89 8.63
N GLY A 180 -13.76 -24.67 7.97
CA GLY A 180 -14.82 -24.15 7.12
C GLY A 180 -14.30 -23.63 5.77
N LYS A 181 -14.62 -22.38 5.43
CA LYS A 181 -14.09 -21.73 4.21
C LYS A 181 -12.58 -21.52 4.32
N ILE A 182 -11.84 -21.84 3.26
CA ILE A 182 -10.40 -21.59 3.21
C ILE A 182 -10.15 -20.08 3.34
N LYS A 183 -9.33 -19.71 4.32
CA LYS A 183 -8.89 -18.34 4.54
C LYS A 183 -7.37 -18.29 4.54
N VAL A 184 -6.82 -17.35 3.80
CA VAL A 184 -5.39 -17.11 3.76
C VAL A 184 -5.11 -15.69 4.24
N GLN A 185 -4.11 -15.53 5.08
CA GLN A 185 -3.70 -14.24 5.61
C GLN A 185 -2.18 -14.10 5.49
N PHE A 186 -1.71 -13.00 4.94
CA PHE A 186 -0.30 -12.62 4.97
C PHE A 186 0.01 -11.90 6.28
N ILE A 187 1.05 -12.33 6.98
CA ILE A 187 1.52 -11.73 8.23
C ILE A 187 2.92 -11.17 7.99
N VAL A 188 3.01 -9.84 7.94
CA VAL A 188 4.25 -9.12 7.64
C VAL A 188 4.85 -8.58 8.93
N ASN A 189 5.70 -9.35 9.58
CA ASN A 189 6.37 -8.97 10.82
C ASN A 189 7.66 -8.18 10.55
N ILE A 190 8.36 -8.51 9.46
CA ILE A 190 9.67 -7.96 9.12
C ILE A 190 9.64 -7.41 7.70
N ASP A 191 9.79 -6.10 7.58
CA ASP A 191 10.05 -5.43 6.32
C ASP A 191 10.75 -4.08 6.56
N LYS A 192 11.04 -3.34 5.48
CA LYS A 192 11.64 -2.00 5.59
C LYS A 192 10.73 -1.01 6.35
N ALA A 193 9.42 -1.22 6.32
CA ALA A 193 8.43 -0.36 6.96
C ALA A 193 8.15 -0.75 8.42
N SER A 194 8.60 -1.92 8.90
CA SER A 194 8.36 -2.39 10.27
C SER A 194 8.91 -1.43 11.34
N ASN A 195 9.90 -0.60 10.99
CA ASN A 195 10.45 0.43 11.87
C ASN A 195 9.63 1.72 11.91
N TYR A 196 8.62 1.88 11.06
CA TYR A 196 7.77 3.07 11.10
C TYR A 196 6.79 2.99 12.28
N LYS A 197 6.68 4.10 13.04
CA LYS A 197 5.83 4.21 14.23
C LYS A 197 4.40 3.70 13.97
N MET A 198 3.84 4.00 12.82
CA MET A 198 2.49 3.60 12.42
C MET A 198 2.29 2.06 12.48
N PHE A 199 3.24 1.27 11.99
CA PHE A 199 3.14 -0.19 11.96
C PHE A 199 3.48 -0.82 13.32
N ASN A 200 4.33 -0.17 14.11
CA ASN A 200 4.66 -0.62 15.47
C ASN A 200 3.49 -0.41 16.44
N MET A 201 2.74 0.69 16.28
CA MET A 201 1.62 1.01 17.17
C MET A 201 0.33 0.23 16.87
N ASN A 202 0.19 -0.30 15.66
CA ASN A 202 -0.99 -1.06 15.27
C ASN A 202 -0.60 -2.43 14.68
N PRO A 203 -0.50 -3.49 15.52
CA PRO A 203 -0.16 -4.84 15.08
C PRO A 203 -1.12 -5.43 14.04
N ASN A 204 -2.36 -4.94 13.95
CA ASN A 204 -3.32 -5.41 12.95
C ASN A 204 -2.91 -5.00 11.53
N LEU A 205 -2.14 -3.93 11.37
CA LEU A 205 -1.58 -3.53 10.07
C LEU A 205 -0.51 -4.50 9.53
N SER A 206 -0.05 -5.45 10.35
CA SER A 206 0.83 -6.53 9.89
C SER A 206 0.07 -7.70 9.26
N LYS A 207 -1.24 -7.74 9.38
CA LYS A 207 -2.10 -8.83 8.91
C LYS A 207 -2.90 -8.35 7.70
N ILE A 208 -2.76 -9.06 6.59
CA ILE A 208 -3.41 -8.75 5.32
C ILE A 208 -4.21 -9.97 4.90
N ASP A 209 -5.52 -9.87 4.94
CA ASP A 209 -6.40 -10.93 4.48
C ASP A 209 -6.39 -11.02 2.95
N ILE A 210 -6.45 -12.22 2.43
CA ILE A 210 -6.69 -12.48 1.01
C ILE A 210 -8.20 -12.56 0.83
N ASP A 211 -8.77 -11.48 0.29
CA ASP A 211 -10.22 -11.37 0.08
C ASP A 211 -10.67 -12.16 -1.17
N ASP A 212 -9.80 -12.37 -2.16
CA ASP A 212 -10.05 -13.19 -3.33
C ASP A 212 -10.06 -14.67 -2.96
N ASN A 213 -11.24 -15.29 -3.03
CA ASN A 213 -11.43 -16.71 -2.70
C ASN A 213 -10.67 -17.65 -3.62
N GLU A 214 -10.61 -17.36 -4.93
CA GLU A 214 -9.90 -18.21 -5.89
C GLU A 214 -8.42 -18.22 -5.60
N LEU A 215 -7.85 -17.05 -5.29
CA LEU A 215 -6.46 -16.93 -4.89
C LEU A 215 -6.18 -17.67 -3.58
N ALA A 216 -7.07 -17.55 -2.58
CA ALA A 216 -6.93 -18.27 -1.31
C ALA A 216 -6.95 -19.79 -1.52
N ILE A 217 -7.85 -20.30 -2.36
CA ILE A 217 -7.92 -21.72 -2.75
C ILE A 217 -6.62 -22.10 -3.49
N MET A 218 -6.20 -21.32 -4.47
CA MET A 218 -4.98 -21.58 -5.24
C MET A 218 -3.74 -21.70 -4.35
N ILE A 219 -3.56 -20.80 -3.38
CA ILE A 219 -2.46 -20.87 -2.41
C ILE A 219 -2.53 -22.14 -1.57
N ASN A 220 -3.74 -22.47 -1.08
CA ASN A 220 -3.95 -23.68 -0.29
C ASN A 220 -3.65 -24.93 -1.11
N ASP A 221 -4.18 -25.04 -2.33
CA ASP A 221 -4.03 -26.21 -3.20
C ASP A 221 -2.58 -26.39 -3.65
N SER A 222 -1.89 -25.29 -3.91
CA SER A 222 -0.45 -25.28 -4.12
C SER A 222 0.31 -25.89 -2.95
N TYR A 223 -0.08 -25.54 -1.71
CA TYR A 223 0.53 -26.10 -0.52
C TYR A 223 0.17 -27.59 -0.31
N VAL A 224 -1.04 -27.99 -0.63
CA VAL A 224 -1.47 -29.40 -0.56
C VAL A 224 -0.71 -30.25 -1.57
N LYS A 225 -0.61 -29.76 -2.81
CA LYS A 225 0.08 -30.48 -3.89
C LYS A 225 1.58 -30.57 -3.69
N TYR A 226 2.16 -29.50 -3.13
CA TYR A 226 3.60 -29.37 -2.88
C TYR A 226 3.84 -28.90 -1.43
N PRO A 227 3.80 -29.79 -0.43
CA PRO A 227 4.06 -29.45 0.97
C PRO A 227 5.47 -28.85 1.14
N ARG A 228 5.55 -27.72 1.87
CA ARG A 228 6.79 -26.95 2.03
C ARG A 228 6.72 -26.03 3.24
N ASN A 229 7.86 -25.54 3.68
CA ASN A 229 7.96 -24.63 4.82
C ASN A 229 7.82 -23.15 4.43
N TYR A 230 8.19 -22.77 3.20
CA TYR A 230 8.16 -21.39 2.71
C TYR A 230 7.14 -21.25 1.57
N LEU A 231 6.65 -20.05 1.34
CA LEU A 231 5.73 -19.78 0.21
C LEU A 231 6.29 -20.31 -1.10
N PHE A 232 7.55 -20.02 -1.35
CA PHE A 232 8.30 -20.55 -2.48
C PHE A 232 9.59 -21.20 -1.97
N GLU A 233 9.74 -22.47 -2.25
CA GLU A 233 10.83 -23.29 -1.74
C GLU A 233 11.41 -24.17 -2.85
N LEU A 234 12.72 -24.21 -2.95
CA LEU A 234 13.44 -25.12 -3.81
C LEU A 234 14.51 -25.85 -2.99
N LYS A 235 14.54 -27.19 -3.09
CA LYS A 235 15.52 -28.01 -2.36
C LYS A 235 15.54 -27.71 -0.86
N GLU A 236 14.34 -27.62 -0.24
CA GLU A 236 14.13 -27.34 1.20
C GLU A 236 14.67 -25.98 1.68
N LYS A 237 14.90 -25.06 0.76
CA LYS A 237 15.37 -23.70 1.06
C LYS A 237 14.45 -22.66 0.43
N PRO A 238 14.27 -21.52 1.10
CA PRO A 238 13.52 -20.42 0.48
C PRO A 238 14.25 -19.96 -0.79
N ILE A 239 13.49 -19.51 -1.77
CA ILE A 239 14.07 -19.01 -3.02
C ILE A 239 14.81 -17.70 -2.79
N THR A 240 15.78 -17.43 -3.65
CA THR A 240 16.48 -16.14 -3.64
C THR A 240 15.67 -15.05 -4.36
N GLN A 241 15.98 -13.79 -4.09
CA GLN A 241 15.41 -12.67 -4.81
C GLN A 241 15.65 -12.78 -6.32
N ASN A 242 16.83 -13.18 -6.74
CA ASN A 242 17.15 -13.36 -8.16
C ASN A 242 16.31 -14.45 -8.80
N THR A 243 16.07 -15.56 -8.11
CA THR A 243 15.21 -16.65 -8.58
C THR A 243 13.78 -16.13 -8.80
N LEU A 244 13.24 -15.39 -7.83
CA LEU A 244 11.89 -14.82 -7.91
C LEU A 244 11.77 -13.85 -9.10
N LEU A 245 12.73 -12.94 -9.27
CA LEU A 245 12.73 -11.99 -10.40
C LEU A 245 12.86 -12.71 -11.74
N ASN A 246 13.68 -13.76 -11.82
CA ASN A 246 13.78 -14.56 -13.05
C ASN A 246 12.49 -15.30 -13.36
N TRP A 247 11.75 -15.77 -12.37
CA TRP A 247 10.45 -16.38 -12.56
C TRP A 247 9.44 -15.36 -13.09
N LEU A 248 9.41 -14.17 -12.52
CA LEU A 248 8.52 -13.10 -12.96
C LEU A 248 8.81 -12.71 -14.41
N ARG A 249 10.09 -12.53 -14.76
CA ARG A 249 10.51 -12.21 -16.14
C ARG A 249 10.13 -13.31 -17.14
N LYS A 250 10.33 -14.56 -16.76
CA LYS A 250 9.97 -15.70 -17.64
C LYS A 250 8.47 -15.80 -17.89
N ILE A 251 7.63 -15.56 -16.89
CA ILE A 251 6.18 -15.71 -17.06
C ILE A 251 5.56 -14.49 -17.75
N THR A 252 6.16 -13.31 -17.63
CA THR A 252 5.66 -12.08 -18.25
C THR A 252 6.31 -11.79 -19.62
N ASP A 253 7.37 -12.52 -19.96
CA ASP A 253 8.23 -12.27 -21.14
C ASP A 253 8.78 -10.83 -21.19
N LEU A 254 9.04 -10.25 -20.01
CA LEU A 254 9.59 -8.90 -19.86
C LEU A 254 10.91 -8.96 -19.10
N SER A 255 12.03 -8.69 -19.76
CA SER A 255 13.38 -8.85 -19.20
C SER A 255 13.68 -7.93 -18.01
N GLY A 256 13.06 -6.76 -17.94
CA GLY A 256 13.28 -5.75 -16.89
C GLY A 256 12.20 -5.69 -15.82
N VAL A 257 11.13 -6.50 -15.92
CA VAL A 257 10.06 -6.48 -14.91
C VAL A 257 10.58 -6.89 -13.53
N ASN A 258 10.07 -6.22 -12.52
CA ASN A 258 10.37 -6.49 -11.12
C ASN A 258 9.14 -6.22 -10.23
N ILE A 259 9.26 -6.48 -8.95
CA ILE A 259 8.15 -6.30 -8.00
C ILE A 259 7.73 -4.83 -7.87
N ASP A 260 8.65 -3.87 -7.99
CA ASP A 260 8.30 -2.45 -7.87
C ASP A 260 7.48 -1.98 -9.10
N ILE A 261 7.79 -2.47 -10.30
CA ILE A 261 6.97 -2.26 -11.51
C ILE A 261 5.56 -2.85 -11.31
N MET A 262 5.46 -4.09 -10.78
CA MET A 262 4.16 -4.70 -10.48
C MET A 262 3.36 -3.88 -9.47
N ARG A 263 4.05 -3.32 -8.47
CA ARG A 263 3.44 -2.43 -7.46
C ARG A 263 2.93 -1.13 -8.10
N SER A 264 3.72 -0.52 -8.97
CA SER A 264 3.31 0.69 -9.70
C SER A 264 2.10 0.41 -10.58
N SER A 265 2.14 -0.68 -11.36
CA SER A 265 1.03 -1.09 -12.21
C SER A 265 -0.27 -1.32 -11.41
N PHE A 266 -0.18 -2.03 -10.27
CA PHE A 266 -1.33 -2.29 -9.41
C PHE A 266 -1.89 -1.01 -8.79
N ILE A 267 -1.04 -0.12 -8.27
CA ILE A 267 -1.48 1.13 -7.63
C ILE A 267 -2.11 2.07 -8.65
N THR A 268 -1.49 2.23 -9.82
CA THR A 268 -2.05 3.06 -10.90
C THR A 268 -3.44 2.59 -11.27
N TRP A 269 -3.59 1.31 -11.61
CA TRP A 269 -4.89 0.71 -11.91
C TRP A 269 -5.90 0.89 -10.77
N PHE A 270 -5.48 0.63 -9.52
CA PHE A 270 -6.38 0.75 -8.37
C PHE A 270 -6.84 2.19 -8.15
N TYR A 271 -5.96 3.17 -8.35
CA TYR A 271 -6.29 4.58 -8.17
C TYR A 271 -7.18 5.13 -9.28
N GLU A 272 -7.07 4.61 -10.49
CA GLU A 272 -7.99 4.91 -11.59
C GLU A 272 -9.43 4.47 -11.27
N HIS A 273 -9.59 3.35 -10.57
CA HIS A 273 -10.89 2.76 -10.27
C HIS A 273 -11.44 3.10 -8.86
N ASN A 274 -10.65 3.74 -8.00
CA ASN A 274 -11.03 4.02 -6.61
C ASN A 274 -10.65 5.44 -6.20
N LEU A 275 -11.62 6.34 -6.25
CA LEU A 275 -11.40 7.77 -6.00
C LEU A 275 -11.38 8.14 -4.52
N THR A 276 -11.94 7.31 -3.62
CA THR A 276 -12.07 7.67 -2.20
C THR A 276 -10.77 7.57 -1.43
N PHE A 277 -10.47 8.60 -0.67
CA PHE A 277 -9.27 8.68 0.17
C PHE A 277 -9.12 7.47 1.11
N GLY A 278 -10.20 7.06 1.78
CA GLY A 278 -10.16 5.95 2.75
C GLY A 278 -9.80 4.61 2.13
N VAL A 279 -10.27 4.33 0.91
CA VAL A 279 -9.96 3.10 0.18
C VAL A 279 -8.50 3.10 -0.28
N ARG A 280 -8.00 4.22 -0.79
CA ARG A 280 -6.58 4.39 -1.17
C ARG A 280 -5.64 4.29 0.03
N ASP A 281 -6.03 4.86 1.19
CA ASP A 281 -5.26 4.74 2.43
C ASP A 281 -5.20 3.29 2.92
N LYS A 282 -6.33 2.56 2.89
CA LYS A 282 -6.37 1.13 3.21
C LYS A 282 -5.42 0.34 2.32
N LEU A 283 -5.46 0.54 0.99
CA LEU A 283 -4.53 -0.11 0.06
C LEU A 283 -3.08 0.18 0.40
N SER A 284 -2.74 1.45 0.60
CA SER A 284 -1.37 1.86 0.90
C SER A 284 -0.84 1.17 2.16
N ARG A 285 -1.68 1.05 3.19
CA ARG A 285 -1.34 0.32 4.43
C ARG A 285 -1.13 -1.17 4.18
N MET A 286 -1.98 -1.81 3.35
CA MET A 286 -1.79 -3.21 2.94
C MET A 286 -0.44 -3.40 2.23
N MET A 287 -0.03 -2.47 1.39
CA MET A 287 1.27 -2.48 0.71
C MET A 287 2.43 -2.00 1.59
N ARG A 288 2.20 -1.71 2.87
CA ARG A 288 3.20 -1.33 3.86
C ARG A 288 3.92 -0.01 3.54
N HIS A 289 3.17 1.01 3.15
CA HIS A 289 3.66 2.39 3.01
C HIS A 289 2.56 3.40 3.31
N SER A 290 2.89 4.70 3.36
CA SER A 290 1.91 5.77 3.47
C SER A 290 1.21 6.01 2.13
N GLN A 291 0.03 6.61 2.17
CA GLN A 291 -0.66 7.01 0.94
C GLN A 291 0.16 8.01 0.12
N SER A 292 0.85 8.95 0.77
CA SER A 292 1.75 9.88 0.06
C SER A 292 2.88 9.16 -0.66
N THR A 293 3.43 8.08 -0.07
CA THR A 293 4.42 7.23 -0.74
C THR A 293 3.81 6.48 -1.93
N ALA A 294 2.57 5.97 -1.79
CA ALA A 294 1.87 5.32 -2.88
C ALA A 294 1.67 6.29 -4.05
N GLN A 295 1.18 7.48 -3.75
CA GLN A 295 0.90 8.51 -4.75
C GLN A 295 2.18 8.97 -5.48
N LYS A 296 3.24 9.28 -4.74
CA LYS A 296 4.48 9.81 -5.32
C LYS A 296 5.29 8.78 -6.08
N ASN A 297 5.41 7.57 -5.58
CA ASN A 297 6.39 6.62 -6.11
C ASN A 297 5.79 5.56 -7.02
N TYR A 298 4.51 5.27 -6.87
CA TYR A 298 3.90 4.12 -7.54
C TYR A 298 2.73 4.48 -8.45
N ASN A 299 2.00 5.58 -8.19
CA ASN A 299 0.95 6.02 -9.08
C ASN A 299 1.60 6.70 -10.29
N LYS A 300 1.58 6.06 -11.46
CA LYS A 300 2.23 6.56 -12.66
C LYS A 300 1.21 7.18 -13.61
N VAL A 301 1.52 8.36 -14.11
CA VAL A 301 0.75 9.05 -15.14
C VAL A 301 1.41 8.75 -16.50
N PHE A 302 0.61 8.37 -17.46
CA PHE A 302 1.06 8.20 -18.84
C PHE A 302 0.86 9.51 -19.59
N ASP A 303 1.86 9.90 -20.36
CA ASP A 303 1.79 11.00 -21.34
C ASP A 303 0.94 10.63 -22.58
N ASN A 304 -0.02 9.74 -22.44
CA ASN A 304 -0.97 9.47 -23.53
C ASN A 304 -2.10 10.47 -23.39
N ASP A 305 -2.09 11.53 -24.22
CA ASP A 305 -3.23 12.35 -24.69
C ASP A 305 -4.57 12.17 -23.92
N ILE A 306 -4.51 12.07 -22.59
CA ILE A 306 -5.70 12.20 -21.78
C ILE A 306 -5.96 13.69 -21.76
N ASN A 307 -6.86 14.11 -22.62
CA ASN A 307 -7.49 15.42 -22.51
C ASN A 307 -7.93 15.57 -21.05
N ASP A 308 -7.14 16.23 -20.22
CA ASP A 308 -7.46 16.53 -18.81
C ASP A 308 -8.85 17.14 -18.68
N SER A 309 -9.35 17.82 -19.74
CA SER A 309 -10.70 18.33 -19.83
C SER A 309 -11.76 17.24 -19.70
N ASN A 310 -11.63 16.09 -20.35
CA ASN A 310 -12.65 15.03 -20.30
C ASN A 310 -12.71 14.36 -18.92
N ILE A 311 -11.57 14.18 -18.25
CA ILE A 311 -11.56 13.64 -16.87
C ILE A 311 -12.14 14.64 -15.88
N ILE A 312 -11.83 15.92 -16.04
CA ILE A 312 -12.38 16.99 -15.19
C ILE A 312 -13.88 17.08 -15.39
N ASP A 313 -14.38 16.97 -16.62
CA ASP A 313 -15.79 17.00 -16.94
C ASP A 313 -16.52 15.77 -16.39
N GLU A 314 -15.96 14.57 -16.53
CA GLU A 314 -16.51 13.32 -15.94
C GLU A 314 -16.52 13.36 -14.41
N LEU A 315 -15.48 13.88 -13.78
CA LEU A 315 -15.41 14.07 -12.33
C LEU A 315 -16.45 15.10 -11.84
N ASN A 316 -16.63 16.20 -12.57
CA ASN A 316 -17.63 17.21 -12.25
C ASN A 316 -19.05 16.65 -12.39
N GLU A 317 -19.31 15.83 -13.39
CA GLU A 317 -20.58 15.12 -13.54
C GLU A 317 -20.85 14.16 -12.37
N GLN A 318 -19.86 13.36 -11.98
CA GLN A 318 -19.98 12.47 -10.82
C GLN A 318 -20.18 13.23 -9.51
N VAL A 319 -19.49 14.35 -9.29
CA VAL A 319 -19.70 15.23 -8.13
C VAL A 319 -21.12 15.80 -8.12
N THR A 320 -21.63 16.18 -9.27
CA THR A 320 -23.00 16.71 -9.42
C THR A 320 -24.02 15.63 -9.05
N LEU A 321 -23.88 14.41 -9.59
CA LEU A 321 -24.77 13.28 -9.28
C LEU A 321 -24.72 12.90 -7.79
N LEU A 322 -23.54 12.85 -7.18
CA LEU A 322 -23.40 12.57 -5.75
C LEU A 322 -24.04 13.67 -4.90
N THR A 323 -23.92 14.92 -5.30
CA THR A 323 -24.53 16.06 -4.61
C THR A 323 -26.05 15.96 -4.66
N MET A 324 -26.61 15.56 -5.80
CA MET A 324 -28.06 15.33 -5.95
C MET A 324 -28.54 14.18 -5.07
N HIS A 325 -27.81 13.05 -5.03
CA HIS A 325 -28.12 11.92 -4.14
C HIS A 325 -28.07 12.30 -2.65
N ILE A 326 -27.06 13.07 -2.23
CA ILE A 326 -26.97 13.57 -0.85
C ILE A 326 -28.16 14.44 -0.51
N LYS A 327 -28.61 15.29 -1.42
CA LYS A 327 -29.79 16.12 -1.22
C LYS A 327 -31.06 15.25 -1.06
N GLU A 328 -31.25 14.30 -1.95
CA GLU A 328 -32.40 13.37 -1.89
C GLU A 328 -32.43 12.57 -0.58
N LEU A 329 -31.25 12.09 -0.12
CA LEU A 329 -31.15 11.39 1.16
C LEU A 329 -31.44 12.29 2.36
N LYS A 330 -31.02 13.56 2.33
CA LYS A 330 -31.35 14.54 3.36
C LYS A 330 -32.84 14.84 3.40
N ASP A 331 -33.48 14.97 2.24
CA ASP A 331 -34.90 15.20 2.15
C ASP A 331 -35.69 13.98 2.68
N LYS A 332 -35.29 12.76 2.34
CA LYS A 332 -35.86 11.53 2.91
C LYS A 332 -35.68 11.44 4.43
N LEU A 333 -34.51 11.79 4.93
CA LEU A 333 -34.22 11.81 6.36
C LEU A 333 -35.09 12.82 7.11
N SER A 334 -35.26 14.00 6.58
CA SER A 334 -36.14 15.04 7.18
C SER A 334 -37.59 14.60 7.28
N VAL A 335 -38.12 13.92 6.25
CA VAL A 335 -39.45 13.31 6.28
C VAL A 335 -39.53 12.19 7.32
N TYR A 336 -38.51 11.36 7.43
CA TYR A 336 -38.47 10.31 8.44
C TYR A 336 -38.41 10.87 9.86
N GLU A 337 -37.65 11.91 10.10
CA GLU A 337 -37.53 12.59 11.39
C GLU A 337 -38.82 13.27 11.79
N SER A 338 -39.52 13.95 10.85
CA SER A 338 -40.81 14.55 11.12
C SER A 338 -41.91 13.52 11.46
N ASN A 339 -41.93 12.38 10.74
CA ASN A 339 -42.84 11.29 11.04
C ASN A 339 -42.56 10.63 12.41
N LYS A 340 -41.30 10.58 12.81
CA LYS A 340 -40.90 10.04 14.11
C LYS A 340 -41.27 10.97 15.27
N GLU A 341 -41.19 12.28 15.09
CA GLU A 341 -41.67 13.27 16.06
C GLU A 341 -43.17 13.19 16.25
N ASP A 342 -43.94 13.10 15.17
CA ASP A 342 -45.40 12.98 15.22
C ASP A 342 -45.82 11.66 15.94
N ASP A 343 -45.21 10.56 15.66
CA ASP A 343 -45.48 9.28 16.33
C ASP A 343 -45.11 9.31 17.82
N THR A 344 -44.04 9.99 18.18
CA THR A 344 -43.62 10.18 19.57
C THR A 344 -44.58 11.08 20.33
N GLN A 345 -45.01 12.18 19.73
CA GLN A 345 -46.03 13.07 20.34
C GLN A 345 -47.37 12.36 20.46
N PHE A 346 -47.77 11.57 19.45
CA PHE A 346 -49.00 10.79 19.50
C PHE A 346 -48.97 9.76 20.66
N LYS A 347 -47.90 9.01 20.80
CA LYS A 347 -47.70 8.04 21.91
C LYS A 347 -47.74 8.73 23.26
N LYS A 348 -47.10 9.88 23.42
CA LYS A 348 -47.16 10.67 24.66
C LYS A 348 -48.56 11.13 24.98
N ARG A 349 -49.29 11.69 24.02
CA ARG A 349 -50.68 12.14 24.21
C ARG A 349 -51.60 10.97 24.52
N LYS A 350 -51.45 9.81 23.85
CA LYS A 350 -52.19 8.59 24.18
C LYS A 350 -51.95 8.18 25.63
N SER A 351 -50.69 8.14 26.08
CA SER A 351 -50.32 7.80 27.44
C SER A 351 -50.92 8.74 28.49
N ASP A 352 -50.91 10.03 28.23
CA ASP A 352 -51.51 11.05 29.10
C ASP A 352 -53.04 10.91 29.23
N VAL A 353 -53.71 10.55 28.13
CA VAL A 353 -55.15 10.30 28.11
C VAL A 353 -55.47 9.04 28.94
N ILE A 354 -54.75 7.96 28.72
CA ILE A 354 -54.87 6.69 29.49
C ILE A 354 -54.65 6.96 30.99
N TYR A 355 -53.62 7.69 31.36
CA TYR A 355 -53.39 8.06 32.76
C TYR A 355 -54.53 8.86 33.36
N ASN A 356 -55.08 9.87 32.65
CA ASN A 356 -56.22 10.64 33.14
C ASN A 356 -57.51 9.81 33.31
N LEU A 357 -57.72 8.84 32.43
CA LEU A 357 -58.87 7.95 32.51
C LEU A 357 -58.73 6.98 33.69
N ASN A 358 -57.59 6.33 33.83
CA ASN A 358 -57.39 5.27 34.84
C ASN A 358 -57.18 5.84 36.25
N VAL A 359 -56.37 6.91 36.36
CA VAL A 359 -55.99 7.47 37.66
C VAL A 359 -56.95 8.56 38.13
N LYS A 360 -57.35 9.47 37.27
CA LYS A 360 -58.23 10.58 37.63
C LYS A 360 -59.70 10.28 37.46
N LYS A 361 -60.05 9.05 36.99
CA LYS A 361 -61.44 8.58 36.78
C LYS A 361 -62.33 9.58 36.02
N ARG A 362 -61.78 10.29 35.06
CA ARG A 362 -62.52 11.21 34.22
C ARG A 362 -63.23 10.45 33.10
N ILE A 363 -64.47 10.76 32.88
CA ILE A 363 -65.28 10.14 31.80
C ILE A 363 -64.79 10.68 30.47
N PRO A 364 -64.30 9.84 29.52
CA PRO A 364 -63.84 10.30 28.23
C PRO A 364 -64.99 10.65 27.33
N ARG A 365 -64.77 11.54 26.35
CA ARG A 365 -65.67 11.67 25.19
C ARG A 365 -65.35 10.56 24.21
N ASP A 366 -66.38 9.97 23.61
CA ASP A 366 -66.26 8.86 22.65
C ASP A 366 -65.26 9.15 21.53
N ASP A 367 -65.23 10.36 21.03
CA ASP A 367 -64.26 10.80 20.00
C ASP A 367 -62.82 10.75 20.45
N THR A 368 -62.52 10.91 21.76
CA THR A 368 -61.19 10.83 22.32
C THR A 368 -60.67 9.39 22.35
N LEU A 369 -61.54 8.44 22.70
CA LEU A 369 -61.21 7.01 22.70
C LEU A 369 -60.87 6.52 21.28
N LYS A 370 -61.73 6.89 20.31
CA LYS A 370 -61.53 6.54 18.89
C LYS A 370 -60.23 7.18 18.34
N LYS A 371 -59.97 8.44 18.65
CA LYS A 371 -58.82 9.20 18.13
C LYS A 371 -57.49 8.58 18.53
N TYR A 372 -57.39 7.99 19.72
CA TYR A 372 -56.17 7.42 20.24
C TYR A 372 -56.20 5.90 20.27
N ASP A 373 -57.21 5.25 19.69
CA ASP A 373 -57.40 3.82 19.66
C ASP A 373 -57.27 3.18 21.08
N ILE A 374 -58.03 3.76 22.05
CA ILE A 374 -58.04 3.38 23.42
C ILE A 374 -59.24 2.46 23.68
N ILE A 375 -58.95 1.30 24.20
CA ILE A 375 -59.94 0.24 24.47
C ILE A 375 -60.14 0.12 26.00
N TYR A 376 -61.41 0.06 26.43
CA TYR A 376 -61.75 -0.20 27.81
C TYR A 376 -61.83 -1.71 28.06
N ASN A 377 -60.94 -2.20 28.90
CA ASN A 377 -60.98 -3.60 29.34
C ASN A 377 -61.87 -3.75 30.59
N LYS A 378 -63.00 -4.40 30.41
CA LYS A 378 -63.99 -4.60 31.46
C LYS A 378 -63.54 -5.51 32.59
N GLU A 379 -62.64 -6.47 32.31
CA GLU A 379 -62.14 -7.42 33.31
C GLU A 379 -61.22 -6.70 34.32
N ASN A 380 -60.40 -5.81 33.88
CA ASN A 380 -59.41 -5.11 34.74
C ASN A 380 -59.91 -3.72 35.15
N ASN A 381 -61.07 -3.28 34.64
CA ASN A 381 -61.61 -1.93 34.83
C ASN A 381 -60.62 -0.80 34.46
N LEU A 382 -59.84 -1.05 33.37
CA LEU A 382 -58.79 -0.14 32.90
C LEU A 382 -58.89 0.18 31.40
N TYR A 383 -58.43 1.37 30.99
CA TYR A 383 -58.27 1.76 29.62
C TYR A 383 -56.83 1.43 29.15
N THR A 384 -56.65 0.89 27.95
CA THR A 384 -55.36 0.52 27.35
C THR A 384 -55.21 1.06 25.92
#